data_8abb2a2abb972941b42860dbe48b6779
#
_entry.id   8abb2a2abb972941b42860dbe48b6779
#
_cell.length_a   1.000
_cell.length_b   1.000
_cell.length_c   1.000
_cell.angle_alpha   90.00
_cell.angle_beta   90.00
_cell.angle_gamma   90.00
#
_symmetry.space_group_name_H-M   'P 1'
#
loop_
_entity.id
_entity.type
_entity.pdbx_description
1 polymer ?
#
loop_
_entity_poly.entity_id
_entity_poly.type
_entity_poly.pdbx_seq_one_letter_code
_entity_poly.pdbx_strand_id
1 'polypeptide(L)'
;MIRSIRYITLLVLLQFVTGISVLYAQSITSASGIVRDSVSGEPLSYVSVMFENSTIGAMTDDDGAFSLQNDKGLTRLVVSSLGYDNKVVNLKAGQKNNALNVLLRPTSFEIAEVVVKPKREKYSRKDNPAVELIKKVIEHKNDNRIEAKDEYQSEGYEKLSMSLDDLNPNLEKNKFLKKFKFIKNYLDTSEFNGKPILTISVRETISDQYYRKHPKAEKTITKAKRQQGIDKTLDDGGAITANLEEIFKGVNIFDNNINILLNRFVSPLSSTLAVSYYKYYIMDTVDVAGDKCVDLAFVPVNSQSYGFTGRLYITLDGNYAVKKFLLNTPANINLNWVDKLRIEQEFKRMPDSTWVLANENTYVNFYIVKGAQQLYAHQLRNFDKYQFDVQNADSIFGLLGPIHELPEATAQTDTFWIHNRHVPLKEKESALDDLLAQLRKVPAFNVIIKTAEILITGYIPTTADKDKSKFDFGPMNTTFSANHLEGFRMRVGGMTTANLNPHWFGSGYLAYGVNDRKLKYNAKLTYSVNKKKYHEGESPVNNISAIQEYDVYTPVSYTHLRAHETGAYL
;
A
#
# COMPACT_ATOMS: atom_id res chain seq x y z
N MET A 1 44.66 21.26 -52.17
CA MET A 1 44.78 20.20 -51.16
C MET A 1 43.84 20.43 -49.93
N ILE A 2 43.82 21.60 -49.33
CA ILE A 2 42.95 21.87 -48.10
C ILE A 2 41.43 21.88 -48.43
N ARG A 3 41.01 22.28 -49.64
CA ARG A 3 39.57 22.24 -50.01
C ARG A 3 39.06 20.81 -50.26
N SER A 4 39.87 19.92 -50.77
CA SER A 4 39.49 18.51 -51.00
C SER A 4 39.34 17.75 -49.73
N ILE A 5 40.13 18.05 -48.70
CA ILE A 5 40.02 17.43 -47.35
C ILE A 5 38.71 17.83 -46.67
N ARG A 6 38.27 19.09 -46.84
CA ARG A 6 36.98 19.55 -46.27
C ARG A 6 35.76 18.85 -46.90
N TYR A 7 35.80 18.57 -48.20
CA TYR A 7 34.71 17.81 -48.84
C TYR A 7 34.69 16.36 -48.45
N ILE A 8 35.86 15.74 -48.27
CA ILE A 8 35.94 14.35 -47.79
C ILE A 8 35.46 14.23 -46.33
N THR A 9 35.83 15.17 -45.44
CA THR A 9 35.32 15.21 -44.07
C THR A 9 33.81 15.45 -44.00
N LEU A 10 33.28 16.31 -44.86
CA LEU A 10 31.84 16.58 -44.96
C LEU A 10 31.07 15.34 -45.46
N LEU A 11 31.64 14.63 -46.45
CA LEU A 11 31.05 13.40 -47.01
C LEU A 11 31.08 12.24 -46.01
N VAL A 12 32.13 12.10 -45.21
CA VAL A 12 32.24 11.13 -44.13
C VAL A 12 31.29 11.46 -42.97
N LEU A 13 31.14 12.75 -42.63
CA LEU A 13 30.15 13.20 -41.64
C LEU A 13 28.71 12.96 -42.12
N LEU A 14 28.43 13.18 -43.40
CA LEU A 14 27.12 12.93 -44.01
C LEU A 14 26.79 11.43 -44.04
N GLN A 15 27.77 10.56 -44.32
CA GLN A 15 27.61 9.11 -44.23
C GLN A 15 27.42 8.64 -42.78
N PHE A 16 28.03 9.31 -41.79
CA PHE A 16 27.81 9.00 -40.36
C PHE A 16 26.42 9.41 -39.93
N VAL A 17 25.86 10.52 -40.41
CA VAL A 17 24.51 10.99 -40.10
C VAL A 17 23.43 10.15 -40.78
N THR A 18 23.68 9.65 -42.01
CA THR A 18 22.73 8.77 -42.74
C THR A 18 22.83 7.30 -42.32
N GLY A 19 23.96 6.87 -41.71
CA GLY A 19 24.16 5.49 -41.24
C GLY A 19 23.50 5.18 -39.88
N ILE A 20 22.98 6.19 -39.16
CA ILE A 20 22.34 6.02 -37.84
C ILE A 20 20.80 5.94 -37.93
N SER A 21 20.24 5.91 -39.13
CA SER A 21 18.85 5.45 -39.29
C SER A 21 18.81 3.92 -39.25
N VAL A 22 19.24 3.33 -38.14
CA VAL A 22 18.85 1.97 -37.80
C VAL A 22 17.35 2.03 -37.59
N LEU A 23 16.60 1.62 -38.60
CA LEU A 23 15.22 1.24 -38.49
C LEU A 23 15.16 0.19 -37.35
N TYR A 24 14.85 0.63 -36.13
CA TYR A 24 14.31 -0.24 -35.13
C TYR A 24 12.97 -0.70 -35.71
N ALA A 25 12.96 -1.78 -36.45
CA ALA A 25 11.77 -2.55 -36.70
C ALA A 25 11.31 -2.98 -35.31
N GLN A 26 10.33 -2.28 -34.74
CA GLN A 26 9.73 -2.65 -33.47
C GLN A 26 9.12 -4.02 -33.69
N SER A 27 9.81 -5.04 -33.20
CA SER A 27 9.33 -6.41 -33.30
C SER A 27 8.20 -6.61 -32.32
N ILE A 28 6.97 -6.62 -32.84
CA ILE A 28 5.77 -6.88 -32.03
C ILE A 28 5.82 -8.31 -31.50
N THR A 29 5.83 -8.45 -30.20
CA THR A 29 5.68 -9.73 -29.52
C THR A 29 4.21 -9.89 -29.15
N SER A 30 3.54 -10.91 -29.68
CA SER A 30 2.16 -11.24 -29.30
C SER A 30 2.08 -12.61 -28.64
N ALA A 31 1.10 -12.76 -27.77
CA ALA A 31 0.79 -14.01 -27.09
C ALA A 31 -0.72 -14.23 -27.08
N SER A 32 -1.13 -15.45 -27.39
CA SER A 32 -2.52 -15.89 -27.26
C SER A 32 -2.57 -17.34 -26.82
N GLY A 33 -3.59 -17.69 -26.06
CA GLY A 33 -3.71 -19.05 -25.54
C GLY A 33 -4.88 -19.20 -24.57
N ILE A 34 -4.86 -20.28 -23.82
CA ILE A 34 -5.88 -20.63 -22.83
C ILE A 34 -5.18 -20.87 -21.49
N VAL A 35 -5.74 -20.33 -20.43
CA VAL A 35 -5.33 -20.62 -19.05
C VAL A 35 -6.26 -21.68 -18.47
N ARG A 36 -5.68 -22.70 -17.85
CA ARG A 36 -6.41 -23.83 -17.27
C ARG A 36 -5.95 -24.11 -15.85
N ASP A 37 -6.84 -24.68 -15.07
CA ASP A 37 -6.50 -25.29 -13.78
C ASP A 37 -5.65 -26.55 -14.01
N SER A 38 -4.54 -26.70 -13.29
CA SER A 38 -3.62 -27.83 -13.47
C SER A 38 -4.15 -29.16 -12.91
N VAL A 39 -5.16 -29.12 -12.04
CA VAL A 39 -5.75 -30.29 -11.40
C VAL A 39 -7.00 -30.75 -12.15
N SER A 40 -7.94 -29.84 -12.42
CA SER A 40 -9.19 -30.17 -13.13
C SER A 40 -9.06 -30.14 -14.66
N GLY A 41 -8.03 -29.45 -15.19
CA GLY A 41 -7.87 -29.22 -16.64
C GLY A 41 -8.86 -28.21 -17.21
N GLU A 42 -9.76 -27.66 -16.40
CA GLU A 42 -10.77 -26.71 -16.84
C GLU A 42 -10.17 -25.34 -17.17
N PRO A 43 -10.72 -24.62 -18.16
CA PRO A 43 -10.31 -23.26 -18.46
C PRO A 43 -10.67 -22.31 -17.31
N LEU A 44 -9.74 -21.41 -17.00
CA LEU A 44 -9.90 -20.40 -15.94
C LEU A 44 -10.26 -19.05 -16.56
N SER A 45 -11.46 -18.57 -16.29
CA SER A 45 -11.91 -17.24 -16.70
C SER A 45 -11.41 -16.17 -15.75
N TYR A 46 -11.26 -14.95 -16.28
CA TYR A 46 -10.86 -13.75 -15.54
C TYR A 46 -9.51 -13.86 -14.84
N VAL A 47 -8.61 -14.66 -15.40
CA VAL A 47 -7.20 -14.75 -15.01
C VAL A 47 -6.47 -13.54 -15.57
N SER A 48 -5.68 -12.87 -14.77
CA SER A 48 -4.81 -11.78 -15.21
C SER A 48 -3.60 -12.34 -15.94
N VAL A 49 -3.39 -11.91 -17.19
CA VAL A 49 -2.23 -12.23 -18.02
C VAL A 49 -1.53 -10.92 -18.38
N MET A 50 -0.34 -10.68 -17.85
CA MET A 50 0.38 -9.41 -18.02
C MET A 50 1.81 -9.64 -18.44
N PHE A 51 2.37 -8.71 -19.23
CA PHE A 51 3.82 -8.64 -19.40
C PHE A 51 4.47 -8.18 -18.10
N GLU A 52 5.48 -8.91 -17.66
CA GLU A 52 6.20 -8.64 -16.41
C GLU A 52 6.74 -7.20 -16.38
N ASN A 53 6.56 -6.54 -15.25
CA ASN A 53 6.96 -5.14 -15.04
C ASN A 53 6.37 -4.14 -16.06
N SER A 54 5.17 -4.41 -16.57
CA SER A 54 4.48 -3.52 -17.50
C SER A 54 3.00 -3.35 -17.14
N THR A 55 2.38 -2.37 -17.78
CA THR A 55 0.92 -2.17 -17.72
C THR A 55 0.18 -2.83 -18.89
N ILE A 56 0.90 -3.60 -19.73
CA ILE A 56 0.32 -4.27 -20.88
C ILE A 56 -0.16 -5.66 -20.45
N GLY A 57 -1.46 -5.87 -20.47
CA GLY A 57 -2.06 -7.14 -20.06
C GLY A 57 -3.47 -7.30 -20.60
N ALA A 58 -3.99 -8.51 -20.41
CA ALA A 58 -5.36 -8.90 -20.70
C ALA A 58 -5.88 -9.80 -19.59
N MET A 59 -7.20 -9.94 -19.50
CA MET A 59 -7.83 -10.99 -18.71
C MET A 59 -8.33 -12.09 -19.64
N THR A 60 -8.33 -13.32 -19.14
CA THR A 60 -8.98 -14.42 -19.88
C THR A 60 -10.49 -14.18 -19.94
N ASP A 61 -11.08 -14.54 -21.06
CA ASP A 61 -12.53 -14.57 -21.24
C ASP A 61 -13.19 -15.75 -20.51
N ASP A 62 -14.48 -15.97 -20.76
CA ASP A 62 -15.26 -17.03 -20.15
C ASP A 62 -14.74 -18.44 -20.49
N ASP A 63 -14.04 -18.61 -21.62
CA ASP A 63 -13.41 -19.86 -22.09
C ASP A 63 -11.94 -19.97 -21.66
N GLY A 64 -11.47 -19.06 -20.80
CA GLY A 64 -10.09 -19.02 -20.35
C GLY A 64 -9.11 -18.51 -21.41
N ALA A 65 -9.60 -18.01 -22.56
CA ALA A 65 -8.75 -17.56 -23.65
C ALA A 65 -8.27 -16.12 -23.42
N PHE A 66 -7.03 -15.87 -23.85
CA PHE A 66 -6.43 -14.53 -23.80
C PHE A 66 -5.69 -14.19 -25.08
N SER A 67 -5.58 -12.90 -25.37
CA SER A 67 -4.77 -12.38 -26.46
C SER A 67 -4.24 -11.00 -26.09
N LEU A 68 -2.92 -10.81 -26.21
CA LEU A 68 -2.26 -9.53 -25.94
C LEU A 68 -1.00 -9.40 -26.79
N GLN A 69 -0.56 -8.15 -26.96
CA GLN A 69 0.65 -7.85 -27.74
C GLN A 69 1.41 -6.64 -27.14
N ASN A 70 2.70 -6.60 -27.38
CA ASN A 70 3.53 -5.44 -27.04
C ASN A 70 4.56 -5.15 -28.13
N ASP A 71 4.90 -3.88 -28.23
CA ASP A 71 5.93 -3.32 -29.12
C ASP A 71 7.23 -2.95 -28.38
N LYS A 72 7.28 -3.24 -27.06
CA LYS A 72 8.40 -2.87 -26.17
C LYS A 72 9.42 -4.00 -25.99
N GLY A 73 9.31 -5.08 -26.77
CA GLY A 73 10.23 -6.22 -26.68
C GLY A 73 10.12 -7.05 -25.41
N LEU A 74 8.99 -6.95 -24.69
CA LEU A 74 8.76 -7.73 -23.46
C LEU A 74 8.50 -9.19 -23.83
N THR A 75 9.13 -10.11 -23.08
CA THR A 75 9.12 -11.54 -23.37
C THR A 75 8.67 -12.44 -22.24
N ARG A 76 8.29 -11.86 -21.11
CA ARG A 76 7.83 -12.64 -19.95
C ARG A 76 6.40 -12.25 -19.59
N LEU A 77 5.50 -13.24 -19.56
CA LEU A 77 4.14 -13.08 -19.06
C LEU A 77 4.04 -13.57 -17.64
N VAL A 78 3.41 -12.79 -16.79
CA VAL A 78 2.95 -13.23 -15.47
C VAL A 78 1.47 -13.52 -15.57
N VAL A 79 1.09 -14.76 -15.25
CA VAL A 79 -0.29 -15.21 -15.22
C VAL A 79 -0.68 -15.44 -13.77
N SER A 80 -1.70 -14.73 -13.30
CA SER A 80 -2.12 -14.75 -11.90
C SER A 80 -3.63 -14.80 -11.75
N SER A 81 -4.10 -15.60 -10.80
CA SER A 81 -5.51 -15.71 -10.43
C SER A 81 -5.63 -15.92 -8.93
N LEU A 82 -6.76 -15.48 -8.36
CA LEU A 82 -7.04 -15.69 -6.95
C LEU A 82 -7.16 -17.18 -6.64
N GLY A 83 -6.43 -17.65 -5.62
CA GLY A 83 -6.41 -19.07 -5.25
C GLY A 83 -5.46 -19.94 -6.10
N TYR A 84 -4.60 -19.34 -6.90
CA TYR A 84 -3.63 -20.03 -7.74
C TYR A 84 -2.23 -19.45 -7.58
N ASP A 85 -1.21 -20.30 -7.73
CA ASP A 85 0.18 -19.86 -7.80
C ASP A 85 0.41 -19.05 -9.08
N ASN A 86 1.11 -17.93 -8.95
CA ASN A 86 1.50 -17.13 -10.12
C ASN A 86 2.43 -17.94 -11.03
N LYS A 87 2.18 -17.91 -12.33
CA LYS A 87 3.01 -18.58 -13.32
C LYS A 87 3.66 -17.60 -14.28
N VAL A 88 4.96 -17.75 -14.47
CA VAL A 88 5.71 -16.99 -15.47
C VAL A 88 5.87 -17.83 -16.73
N VAL A 89 5.51 -17.24 -17.87
CA VAL A 89 5.64 -17.84 -19.21
C VAL A 89 6.62 -17.02 -20.03
N ASN A 90 7.70 -17.65 -20.50
CA ASN A 90 8.68 -16.99 -21.38
C ASN A 90 8.22 -17.08 -22.83
N LEU A 91 8.25 -15.96 -23.54
CA LEU A 91 7.86 -15.83 -24.93
C LEU A 91 9.10 -15.66 -25.81
N LYS A 92 8.95 -15.95 -27.08
CA LYS A 92 9.94 -15.61 -28.10
C LYS A 92 9.73 -14.16 -28.55
N ALA A 93 10.78 -13.35 -28.43
CA ALA A 93 10.76 -11.93 -28.81
C ALA A 93 10.44 -11.75 -30.31
N GLY A 94 9.62 -10.75 -30.61
CA GLY A 94 9.30 -10.37 -31.99
C GLY A 94 8.51 -11.42 -32.77
N GLN A 95 7.87 -12.37 -32.10
CA GLN A 95 7.11 -13.45 -32.73
C GLN A 95 5.69 -13.52 -32.19
N LYS A 96 4.82 -14.19 -32.96
CA LYS A 96 3.49 -14.58 -32.51
C LYS A 96 3.59 -15.88 -31.71
N ASN A 97 3.39 -15.81 -30.41
CA ASN A 97 3.35 -16.96 -29.51
C ASN A 97 1.88 -17.39 -29.34
N ASN A 98 1.40 -18.20 -30.27
CA ASN A 98 0.00 -18.65 -30.32
C ASN A 98 -0.20 -20.00 -29.63
N ALA A 99 -1.44 -20.30 -29.28
CA ALA A 99 -1.87 -21.57 -28.68
C ALA A 99 -1.11 -21.93 -27.38
N LEU A 100 -0.78 -20.94 -26.56
CA LEU A 100 -0.18 -21.17 -25.26
C LEU A 100 -1.21 -21.88 -24.35
N ASN A 101 -0.79 -22.97 -23.74
CA ASN A 101 -1.58 -23.65 -22.71
C ASN A 101 -0.92 -23.40 -21.36
N VAL A 102 -1.52 -22.51 -20.58
CA VAL A 102 -0.99 -22.10 -19.28
C VAL A 102 -1.75 -22.83 -18.19
N LEU A 103 -1.08 -23.73 -17.48
CA LEU A 103 -1.66 -24.43 -16.33
C LEU A 103 -1.31 -23.68 -15.05
N LEU A 104 -2.30 -23.19 -14.32
CA LEU A 104 -2.14 -22.62 -12.99
C LEU A 104 -2.38 -23.71 -11.94
N ARG A 105 -1.52 -23.73 -10.93
CA ARG A 105 -1.64 -24.65 -9.81
C ARG A 105 -2.45 -23.97 -8.69
N PRO A 106 -3.51 -24.62 -8.17
CA PRO A 106 -4.20 -24.10 -6.99
C PRO A 106 -3.22 -23.97 -5.81
N THR A 107 -3.24 -22.83 -5.14
CA THR A 107 -2.55 -22.69 -3.85
C THR A 107 -3.25 -23.58 -2.84
N SER A 108 -2.48 -24.44 -2.18
CA SER A 108 -3.01 -25.34 -1.15
C SER A 108 -3.37 -24.55 0.11
N PHE A 109 -4.54 -23.93 0.10
CA PHE A 109 -5.32 -23.73 1.31
C PHE A 109 -6.52 -24.66 1.19
N GLU A 110 -6.57 -25.63 2.10
CA GLU A 110 -7.53 -26.71 2.16
C GLU A 110 -8.92 -26.36 1.63
N ILE A 111 -9.29 -27.02 0.55
CA ILE A 111 -10.53 -27.76 0.34
C ILE A 111 -10.46 -28.27 -1.10
N ALA A 112 -9.99 -29.52 -1.24
CA ALA A 112 -10.19 -30.28 -2.45
C ALA A 112 -11.55 -30.98 -2.36
N GLU A 113 -12.53 -30.45 -3.04
CA GLU A 113 -13.68 -31.25 -3.42
C GLU A 113 -13.96 -31.02 -4.91
N VAL A 114 -13.91 -32.11 -5.64
CA VAL A 114 -14.14 -32.15 -7.09
C VAL A 114 -15.62 -31.90 -7.35
N VAL A 115 -15.94 -30.69 -7.78
CA VAL A 115 -17.30 -30.39 -8.26
C VAL A 115 -17.29 -30.38 -9.79
N VAL A 116 -18.01 -31.34 -10.36
CA VAL A 116 -18.34 -31.36 -11.81
C VAL A 116 -19.21 -30.15 -12.12
N LYS A 117 -18.67 -29.17 -12.84
CA LYS A 117 -19.39 -27.95 -13.22
C LYS A 117 -20.10 -28.15 -14.56
N PRO A 118 -21.37 -27.74 -14.69
CA PRO A 118 -22.07 -27.76 -15.96
C PRO A 118 -21.44 -26.79 -16.97
N LYS A 119 -21.69 -26.98 -18.27
CA LYS A 119 -21.23 -26.14 -19.37
C LYS A 119 -21.47 -24.66 -19.04
N ARG A 120 -20.41 -23.83 -19.12
CA ARG A 120 -20.47 -22.40 -18.84
C ARG A 120 -21.34 -21.69 -19.86
N GLU A 121 -22.47 -21.18 -19.42
CA GLU A 121 -23.30 -20.25 -20.19
C GLU A 121 -22.64 -18.87 -20.21
N LYS A 122 -22.83 -18.11 -21.30
CA LYS A 122 -22.37 -16.72 -21.40
C LYS A 122 -22.98 -15.91 -20.24
N TYR A 123 -22.18 -15.15 -19.49
CA TYR A 123 -22.68 -14.36 -18.38
C TYR A 123 -23.85 -13.47 -18.80
N SER A 124 -24.96 -13.62 -18.13
CA SER A 124 -26.14 -12.74 -18.26
C SER A 124 -26.46 -12.14 -16.90
N ARG A 125 -26.92 -10.91 -16.89
CA ARG A 125 -27.50 -10.27 -15.69
C ARG A 125 -28.96 -10.61 -15.50
N LYS A 126 -29.64 -10.94 -16.61
CA LYS A 126 -31.06 -11.29 -16.60
C LYS A 126 -31.20 -12.73 -16.11
N ASP A 127 -32.12 -12.93 -15.18
CA ASP A 127 -32.44 -14.24 -14.58
C ASP A 127 -31.22 -14.94 -13.93
N ASN A 128 -30.28 -14.14 -13.39
CA ASN A 128 -29.07 -14.64 -12.76
C ASN A 128 -29.23 -14.69 -11.23
N PRO A 129 -29.19 -15.89 -10.62
CA PRO A 129 -29.35 -16.04 -9.17
C PRO A 129 -28.33 -15.24 -8.33
N ALA A 130 -27.08 -15.11 -8.83
CA ALA A 130 -26.07 -14.31 -8.16
C ALA A 130 -26.40 -12.81 -8.15
N VAL A 131 -27.00 -12.32 -9.22
CA VAL A 131 -27.46 -10.92 -9.33
C VAL A 131 -28.67 -10.69 -8.42
N GLU A 132 -29.60 -11.63 -8.36
CA GLU A 132 -30.76 -11.52 -7.46
C GLU A 132 -30.32 -11.58 -5.98
N LEU A 133 -29.35 -12.43 -5.65
CA LEU A 133 -28.79 -12.49 -4.30
C LEU A 133 -28.14 -11.16 -3.90
N ILE A 134 -27.27 -10.58 -4.75
CA ILE A 134 -26.59 -9.33 -4.42
C ILE A 134 -27.56 -8.15 -4.29
N LYS A 135 -28.64 -8.12 -5.05
CA LYS A 135 -29.68 -7.11 -4.88
C LYS A 135 -30.31 -7.19 -3.49
N LYS A 136 -30.64 -8.40 -3.01
CA LYS A 136 -31.16 -8.60 -1.65
C LYS A 136 -30.15 -8.16 -0.58
N VAL A 137 -28.87 -8.47 -0.75
CA VAL A 137 -27.81 -7.98 0.15
C VAL A 137 -27.79 -6.45 0.18
N ILE A 138 -27.89 -5.79 -0.98
CA ILE A 138 -27.89 -4.33 -1.09
C ILE A 138 -29.16 -3.72 -0.44
N GLU A 139 -30.31 -4.35 -0.58
CA GLU A 139 -31.57 -3.92 0.08
C GLU A 139 -31.43 -3.97 1.61
N HIS A 140 -30.85 -5.04 2.15
CA HIS A 140 -30.72 -5.25 3.60
C HIS A 140 -29.43 -4.69 4.21
N LYS A 141 -28.52 -4.08 3.40
CA LYS A 141 -27.22 -3.64 3.91
C LYS A 141 -27.30 -2.60 5.02
N ASN A 142 -28.34 -1.77 5.03
CA ASN A 142 -28.51 -0.76 6.08
C ASN A 142 -28.98 -1.36 7.40
N ASP A 143 -29.65 -2.50 7.36
CA ASP A 143 -30.08 -3.23 8.56
C ASP A 143 -28.91 -4.04 9.16
N ASN A 144 -27.98 -4.45 8.31
CA ASN A 144 -26.82 -5.29 8.64
C ASN A 144 -25.53 -4.51 8.93
N ARG A 145 -25.58 -3.18 8.99
CA ARG A 145 -24.42 -2.34 9.32
C ARG A 145 -24.53 -1.74 10.71
N ILE A 146 -23.42 -1.71 11.43
CA ILE A 146 -23.39 -1.18 12.80
C ILE A 146 -23.76 0.31 12.87
N GLU A 147 -23.43 1.09 11.85
CA GLU A 147 -23.73 2.53 11.76
C GLU A 147 -25.24 2.84 11.64
N ALA A 148 -26.08 1.80 11.59
CA ALA A 148 -27.53 1.97 11.77
C ALA A 148 -27.88 2.35 13.20
N LYS A 149 -27.06 1.95 14.18
CA LYS A 149 -27.21 2.34 15.60
C LYS A 149 -26.91 3.83 15.79
N ASP A 150 -27.57 4.43 16.77
CA ASP A 150 -27.39 5.85 17.06
C ASP A 150 -26.00 6.14 17.65
N GLU A 151 -25.55 5.29 18.57
CA GLU A 151 -24.23 5.36 19.17
C GLU A 151 -23.69 3.95 19.45
N TYR A 152 -22.37 3.81 19.40
CA TYR A 152 -21.69 2.63 19.89
C TYR A 152 -20.26 2.93 20.30
N GLN A 153 -19.71 2.05 21.14
CA GLN A 153 -18.29 1.98 21.43
C GLN A 153 -17.75 0.56 21.26
N SER A 154 -16.46 0.44 20.99
CA SER A 154 -15.74 -0.83 20.93
C SER A 154 -14.30 -0.65 21.37
N GLU A 155 -13.66 -1.73 21.84
CA GLU A 155 -12.22 -1.76 22.00
C GLU A 155 -11.58 -2.33 20.73
N GLY A 156 -10.62 -1.62 20.17
CA GLY A 156 -9.84 -2.04 19.02
C GLY A 156 -8.40 -2.35 19.40
N TYR A 157 -7.90 -3.50 18.95
CA TYR A 157 -6.49 -3.85 18.93
C TYR A 157 -6.00 -3.81 17.49
N GLU A 158 -4.95 -3.08 17.23
CA GLU A 158 -4.30 -3.00 15.94
C GLU A 158 -2.85 -3.44 16.04
N LYS A 159 -2.42 -4.29 15.10
CA LYS A 159 -1.02 -4.67 14.90
C LYS A 159 -0.64 -4.44 13.45
N LEU A 160 0.36 -3.60 13.21
CA LEU A 160 0.96 -3.36 11.90
C LEU A 160 2.37 -3.92 11.88
N SER A 161 2.58 -4.96 11.08
CA SER A 161 3.90 -5.57 10.84
C SER A 161 4.42 -5.16 9.46
N MET A 162 5.67 -4.70 9.40
CA MET A 162 6.35 -4.37 8.15
C MET A 162 7.53 -5.31 7.94
N SER A 163 7.68 -5.81 6.72
CA SER A 163 8.70 -6.80 6.37
C SER A 163 9.33 -6.50 5.02
N LEU A 164 10.57 -6.92 4.83
CA LEU A 164 11.17 -7.04 3.50
C LEU A 164 10.58 -8.29 2.85
N ASP A 165 10.07 -8.17 1.62
CA ASP A 165 9.43 -9.26 0.87
C ASP A 165 10.41 -9.95 -0.08
N ASP A 166 10.15 -11.23 -0.37
CA ASP A 166 10.89 -12.04 -1.36
C ASP A 166 12.41 -12.06 -1.14
N LEU A 167 12.85 -12.19 0.11
CA LEU A 167 14.26 -12.30 0.43
C LEU A 167 14.82 -13.63 -0.06
N ASN A 168 15.81 -13.55 -0.96
CA ASN A 168 16.51 -14.76 -1.41
C ASN A 168 17.26 -15.40 -0.23
N PRO A 169 16.92 -16.63 0.21
CA PRO A 169 17.58 -17.29 1.33
C PRO A 169 19.04 -17.65 1.04
N ASN A 170 19.49 -17.60 -0.23
CA ASN A 170 20.87 -17.87 -0.64
C ASN A 170 21.78 -16.63 -0.49
N LEU A 171 21.82 -16.06 0.71
CA LEU A 171 22.67 -14.91 1.05
C LEU A 171 24.17 -15.19 0.88
N GLU A 172 24.56 -16.45 0.66
CA GLU A 172 25.96 -16.88 0.62
C GLU A 172 26.68 -16.55 -0.69
N LYS A 173 25.94 -16.34 -1.78
CA LYS A 173 26.52 -16.05 -3.11
C LYS A 173 27.17 -14.67 -3.20
N ASN A 174 26.84 -13.75 -2.31
CA ASN A 174 27.39 -12.39 -2.29
C ASN A 174 28.26 -12.19 -1.06
N LYS A 175 29.54 -11.78 -1.23
CA LYS A 175 30.49 -11.52 -0.13
C LYS A 175 29.94 -10.51 0.90
N PHE A 176 29.15 -9.53 0.47
CA PHE A 176 28.53 -8.55 1.35
C PHE A 176 27.41 -9.20 2.18
N LEU A 177 26.53 -9.97 1.54
CA LEU A 177 25.38 -10.62 2.19
C LEU A 177 25.79 -11.79 3.10
N LYS A 178 26.99 -12.35 2.91
CA LYS A 178 27.53 -13.40 3.78
C LYS A 178 27.62 -12.98 5.26
N LYS A 179 27.77 -11.68 5.53
CA LYS A 179 27.80 -11.13 6.90
C LYS A 179 26.44 -11.18 7.60
N PHE A 180 25.36 -11.38 6.83
CA PHE A 180 23.99 -11.42 7.30
C PHE A 180 23.38 -12.83 7.32
N LYS A 181 24.20 -13.89 7.36
CA LYS A 181 23.72 -15.29 7.36
C LYS A 181 22.70 -15.60 8.46
N PHE A 182 22.84 -14.97 9.63
CA PHE A 182 21.96 -15.15 10.77
C PHE A 182 20.51 -14.74 10.49
N ILE A 183 20.25 -13.87 9.49
CA ILE A 183 18.91 -13.46 9.07
C ILE A 183 18.03 -14.67 8.71
N LYS A 184 18.63 -15.78 8.23
CA LYS A 184 17.87 -17.01 7.91
C LYS A 184 17.03 -17.52 9.09
N ASN A 185 17.52 -17.32 10.33
CA ASN A 185 16.82 -17.76 11.54
C ASN A 185 15.59 -16.91 11.87
N TYR A 186 15.47 -15.72 11.25
CA TYR A 186 14.40 -14.75 11.47
C TYR A 186 13.44 -14.63 10.29
N LEU A 187 13.66 -15.41 9.23
CA LEU A 187 12.73 -15.45 8.10
C LEU A 187 11.43 -16.10 8.52
N ASP A 188 10.35 -15.51 8.08
CA ASP A 188 8.98 -16.01 8.14
C ASP A 188 8.44 -16.18 6.72
N THR A 189 7.22 -16.70 6.61
CA THR A 189 6.53 -16.87 5.34
C THR A 189 5.37 -15.89 5.25
N SER A 190 5.30 -15.14 4.16
CA SER A 190 4.19 -14.22 3.90
C SER A 190 2.88 -14.98 3.72
N GLU A 191 1.86 -14.63 4.48
CA GLU A 191 0.49 -15.16 4.33
C GLU A 191 -0.15 -14.68 3.01
N PHE A 192 0.43 -13.67 2.39
CA PHE A 192 -0.11 -13.08 1.17
C PHE A 192 0.36 -13.76 -0.11
N ASN A 193 1.63 -14.16 -0.18
CA ASN A 193 2.23 -14.71 -1.39
C ASN A 193 3.08 -15.97 -1.17
N GLY A 194 3.19 -16.48 0.07
CA GLY A 194 3.97 -17.66 0.43
C GLY A 194 5.49 -17.49 0.34
N LYS A 195 5.97 -16.26 0.12
CA LYS A 195 7.41 -15.98 -0.04
C LYS A 195 8.09 -15.73 1.30
N PRO A 196 9.43 -15.92 1.39
CA PRO A 196 10.19 -15.58 2.58
C PRO A 196 10.16 -14.08 2.84
N ILE A 197 9.82 -13.70 4.07
CA ILE A 197 9.81 -12.32 4.55
C ILE A 197 10.70 -12.16 5.77
N LEU A 198 11.24 -10.96 5.96
CA LEU A 198 11.95 -10.56 7.17
C LEU A 198 11.22 -9.41 7.82
N THR A 199 10.59 -9.66 8.96
CA THR A 199 9.94 -8.60 9.74
C THR A 199 10.98 -7.63 10.26
N ILE A 200 10.77 -6.34 10.00
CA ILE A 200 11.68 -5.25 10.37
C ILE A 200 11.06 -4.24 11.33
N SER A 201 9.73 -4.23 11.44
CA SER A 201 8.99 -3.37 12.34
C SER A 201 7.67 -4.01 12.75
N VAL A 202 7.27 -3.78 14.00
CA VAL A 202 5.95 -4.11 14.54
C VAL A 202 5.45 -2.93 15.37
N ARG A 203 4.24 -2.48 15.06
CA ARG A 203 3.51 -1.47 15.83
C ARG A 203 2.24 -2.09 16.38
N GLU A 204 1.96 -1.82 17.64
CA GLU A 204 0.75 -2.28 18.32
C GLU A 204 0.04 -1.10 18.93
N THR A 205 -1.28 -1.07 18.84
CA THR A 205 -2.13 -0.03 19.44
C THR A 205 -3.38 -0.67 20.04
N ILE A 206 -3.78 -0.23 21.24
CA ILE A 206 -5.06 -0.54 21.85
C ILE A 206 -5.80 0.76 22.05
N SER A 207 -7.02 0.83 21.55
CA SER A 207 -7.84 2.05 21.59
C SER A 207 -9.31 1.74 21.86
N ASP A 208 -10.01 2.67 22.48
CA ASP A 208 -11.45 2.68 22.49
C ASP A 208 -11.94 3.53 21.32
N GLN A 209 -12.88 2.99 20.55
CA GLN A 209 -13.47 3.63 19.39
C GLN A 209 -14.91 3.96 19.67
N TYR A 210 -15.33 5.18 19.34
CA TYR A 210 -16.66 5.72 19.61
C TYR A 210 -17.26 6.26 18.32
N TYR A 211 -18.51 5.93 18.09
CA TYR A 211 -19.29 6.41 16.97
C TYR A 211 -20.60 7.01 17.45
N ARG A 212 -21.02 8.12 16.86
CA ARG A 212 -22.34 8.73 17.02
C ARG A 212 -22.88 9.12 15.66
N LYS A 213 -24.14 8.78 15.40
CA LYS A 213 -24.82 9.01 14.12
C LYS A 213 -25.27 10.47 13.95
N HIS A 214 -25.78 11.08 15.01
CA HIS A 214 -26.34 12.44 14.97
C HIS A 214 -25.94 13.29 16.18
N PRO A 215 -25.19 14.44 15.99
CA PRO A 215 -24.42 14.75 14.79
C PRO A 215 -23.33 13.70 14.57
N LYS A 216 -23.07 13.37 13.30
CA LYS A 216 -22.07 12.34 12.98
C LYS A 216 -20.72 12.70 13.56
N ALA A 217 -20.19 11.83 14.40
CA ALA A 217 -18.89 11.98 15.03
C ALA A 217 -18.24 10.62 15.26
N GLU A 218 -16.93 10.58 15.07
CA GLU A 218 -16.09 9.42 15.35
C GLU A 218 -14.93 9.87 16.23
N LYS A 219 -14.65 9.12 17.31
CA LYS A 219 -13.59 9.41 18.25
C LYS A 219 -12.79 8.15 18.55
N THR A 220 -11.49 8.28 18.65
CA THR A 220 -10.59 7.21 19.06
C THR A 220 -9.75 7.67 20.23
N ILE A 221 -9.77 6.92 21.33
CA ILE A 221 -8.95 7.16 22.52
C ILE A 221 -7.90 6.07 22.59
N THR A 222 -6.64 6.39 22.27
CA THR A 222 -5.52 5.46 22.33
C THR A 222 -5.09 5.25 23.79
N LYS A 223 -5.24 4.02 24.27
CA LYS A 223 -4.89 3.60 25.64
C LYS A 223 -3.48 3.06 25.78
N ALA A 224 -3.01 2.39 24.73
CA ALA A 224 -1.67 1.81 24.69
C ALA A 224 -1.11 1.84 23.27
N LYS A 225 0.20 2.12 23.17
CA LYS A 225 0.92 2.17 21.91
C LYS A 225 2.33 1.63 22.11
N ARG A 226 2.75 0.71 21.26
CA ARG A 226 4.10 0.14 21.27
C ARG A 226 4.65 0.08 19.87
N GLN A 227 5.92 0.41 19.74
CA GLN A 227 6.64 0.35 18.48
C GLN A 227 7.97 -0.35 18.69
N GLN A 228 8.24 -1.38 17.88
CA GLN A 228 9.48 -2.14 17.87
C GLN A 228 10.02 -2.17 16.43
N GLY A 229 11.32 -2.12 16.26
CA GLY A 229 11.89 -2.28 14.93
C GLY A 229 12.69 -1.09 14.43
N ILE A 230 13.00 -1.14 13.14
CA ILE A 230 13.85 -0.15 12.45
C ILE A 230 13.15 1.21 12.33
N ASP A 231 11.85 1.24 12.15
CA ASP A 231 11.07 2.46 11.97
C ASP A 231 11.15 3.39 13.19
N LYS A 232 11.34 2.86 14.41
CA LYS A 232 11.68 3.68 15.59
C LYS A 232 12.95 4.50 15.39
N THR A 233 13.86 4.02 14.56
CA THR A 233 15.12 4.70 14.22
C THR A 233 14.96 5.64 13.03
N LEU A 234 14.02 5.34 12.12
CA LEU A 234 13.78 6.09 10.88
C LEU A 234 12.64 7.12 10.99
N ASP A 235 11.86 7.08 12.07
CA ASP A 235 10.72 7.99 12.27
C ASP A 235 11.22 9.37 12.73
N ASP A 236 11.31 10.27 11.77
CA ASP A 236 11.78 11.65 11.98
C ASP A 236 10.65 12.67 11.85
N GLY A 237 9.50 12.40 12.39
CA GLY A 237 8.41 13.38 12.48
C GLY A 237 7.14 13.03 11.70
N GLY A 238 6.90 11.77 11.47
CA GLY A 238 5.57 11.30 11.07
C GLY A 238 5.28 11.26 9.57
N ALA A 239 6.21 11.62 8.68
CA ALA A 239 5.96 11.56 7.23
C ALA A 239 5.69 10.13 6.74
N ILE A 240 6.46 9.15 7.24
CA ILE A 240 6.22 7.72 6.94
C ILE A 240 4.92 7.27 7.58
N THR A 241 4.68 7.67 8.82
CA THR A 241 3.47 7.32 9.58
C THR A 241 2.21 7.85 8.88
N ALA A 242 2.18 9.10 8.44
CA ALA A 242 1.03 9.69 7.75
C ALA A 242 0.70 8.97 6.43
N ASN A 243 1.71 8.58 5.65
CA ASN A 243 1.50 7.79 4.43
C ASN A 243 0.98 6.38 4.73
N LEU A 244 1.46 5.75 5.80
CA LEU A 244 0.95 4.44 6.23
C LEU A 244 -0.49 4.53 6.74
N GLU A 245 -0.85 5.57 7.48
CA GLU A 245 -2.22 5.79 7.97
C GLU A 245 -3.22 5.91 6.82
N GLU A 246 -2.87 6.56 5.71
CA GLU A 246 -3.75 6.66 4.54
C GLU A 246 -3.94 5.31 3.84
N ILE A 247 -2.91 4.45 3.79
CA ILE A 247 -3.00 3.11 3.20
C ILE A 247 -3.85 2.18 4.05
N PHE A 248 -3.64 2.24 5.37
CA PHE A 248 -4.26 1.35 6.34
C PHE A 248 -5.53 1.94 6.97
N LYS A 249 -6.09 2.96 6.35
CA LYS A 249 -7.40 3.49 6.72
C LYS A 249 -8.46 2.41 6.60
N GLY A 250 -9.30 2.30 7.61
CA GLY A 250 -10.40 1.32 7.63
C GLY A 250 -11.32 1.42 6.42
N VAL A 251 -11.72 0.28 5.91
CA VAL A 251 -12.61 0.14 4.76
C VAL A 251 -14.01 -0.23 5.24
N ASN A 252 -15.01 0.49 4.74
CA ASN A 252 -16.41 0.13 4.93
C ASN A 252 -17.00 -0.35 3.60
N ILE A 253 -17.25 -1.65 3.47
CA ILE A 253 -17.79 -2.26 2.25
C ILE A 253 -19.24 -1.80 1.97
N PHE A 254 -19.99 -1.40 3.01
CA PHE A 254 -21.37 -0.97 2.90
C PHE A 254 -21.52 0.42 2.28
N ASP A 255 -20.46 1.20 2.20
CA ASP A 255 -20.44 2.46 1.49
C ASP A 255 -20.50 2.23 -0.03
N ASN A 256 -20.98 3.23 -0.78
CA ASN A 256 -21.06 3.10 -2.23
C ASN A 256 -19.68 3.14 -2.90
N ASN A 257 -18.71 3.75 -2.26
CA ASN A 257 -17.34 3.85 -2.73
C ASN A 257 -16.37 3.67 -1.57
N ILE A 258 -15.25 3.04 -1.88
CA ILE A 258 -14.14 2.78 -0.98
C ILE A 258 -12.96 3.61 -1.48
N ASN A 259 -12.44 4.50 -0.63
CA ASN A 259 -11.27 5.29 -0.96
C ASN A 259 -10.02 4.53 -0.51
N ILE A 260 -9.10 4.28 -1.46
CA ILE A 260 -7.79 3.68 -1.18
C ILE A 260 -6.74 4.59 -1.78
N LEU A 261 -5.88 5.13 -0.93
CA LEU A 261 -5.00 6.22 -1.29
C LEU A 261 -5.83 7.38 -1.88
N LEU A 262 -5.42 7.95 -2.98
CA LEU A 262 -6.17 9.02 -3.67
C LEU A 262 -7.19 8.50 -4.69
N ASN A 263 -7.42 7.18 -4.75
CA ASN A 263 -8.27 6.55 -5.74
C ASN A 263 -9.60 6.11 -5.14
N ARG A 264 -10.67 6.30 -5.90
CA ARG A 264 -12.03 5.95 -5.51
C ARG A 264 -12.47 4.67 -6.22
N PHE A 265 -12.61 3.60 -5.45
CA PHE A 265 -13.10 2.31 -5.92
C PHE A 265 -14.60 2.20 -5.72
N VAL A 266 -15.30 1.59 -6.68
CA VAL A 266 -16.71 1.27 -6.52
C VAL A 266 -16.83 0.05 -5.59
N SER A 267 -17.67 0.16 -4.55
CA SER A 267 -17.94 -0.99 -3.68
C SER A 267 -18.74 -2.07 -4.41
N PRO A 268 -18.48 -3.36 -4.18
CA PRO A 268 -19.34 -4.44 -4.67
C PRO A 268 -20.75 -4.43 -4.06
N LEU A 269 -20.98 -3.64 -3.00
CA LEU A 269 -22.29 -3.38 -2.39
C LEU A 269 -22.83 -1.98 -2.70
N SER A 270 -22.29 -1.28 -3.72
CA SER A 270 -22.79 0.04 -4.12
C SER A 270 -24.26 -0.03 -4.51
N SER A 271 -25.10 0.78 -3.87
CA SER A 271 -26.54 0.80 -4.12
C SER A 271 -26.91 1.19 -5.57
N THR A 272 -26.05 1.96 -6.23
CA THR A 272 -26.31 2.51 -7.56
C THR A 272 -25.53 1.83 -8.68
N LEU A 273 -24.33 1.36 -8.40
CA LEU A 273 -23.40 0.91 -9.43
C LEU A 273 -23.07 -0.59 -9.38
N ALA A 274 -23.25 -1.27 -8.24
CA ALA A 274 -22.76 -2.63 -8.04
C ALA A 274 -23.14 -3.59 -9.18
N VAL A 275 -24.44 -3.70 -9.48
CA VAL A 275 -24.95 -4.65 -10.49
C VAL A 275 -24.49 -4.31 -11.92
N SER A 276 -24.26 -3.02 -12.23
CA SER A 276 -23.78 -2.59 -13.55
C SER A 276 -22.27 -2.68 -13.67
N TYR A 277 -21.56 -2.52 -12.55
CA TYR A 277 -20.11 -2.42 -12.49
C TYR A 277 -19.40 -3.76 -12.34
N TYR A 278 -20.09 -4.73 -11.69
CA TYR A 278 -19.54 -6.06 -11.41
C TYR A 278 -20.31 -7.19 -12.09
N LYS A 279 -19.64 -8.32 -12.32
CA LYS A 279 -20.22 -9.62 -12.59
C LYS A 279 -20.14 -10.43 -11.30
N TYR A 280 -21.22 -11.14 -10.96
CA TYR A 280 -21.35 -11.95 -9.75
C TYR A 280 -21.56 -13.42 -10.10
N TYR A 281 -20.95 -14.31 -9.34
CA TYR A 281 -21.00 -15.76 -9.54
C TYR A 281 -21.16 -16.47 -8.21
N ILE A 282 -22.21 -17.28 -8.06
CA ILE A 282 -22.33 -18.20 -6.93
C ILE A 282 -21.31 -19.32 -7.16
N MET A 283 -20.38 -19.47 -6.21
CA MET A 283 -19.34 -20.49 -6.28
C MET A 283 -19.76 -21.77 -5.55
N ASP A 284 -20.21 -21.62 -4.29
CA ASP A 284 -20.59 -22.72 -3.42
C ASP A 284 -21.45 -22.23 -2.24
N THR A 285 -21.88 -23.18 -1.41
CA THR A 285 -22.43 -22.95 -0.08
C THR A 285 -21.48 -23.51 0.95
N VAL A 286 -20.96 -22.68 1.83
CA VAL A 286 -19.91 -23.01 2.79
C VAL A 286 -20.34 -22.67 4.22
N ASP A 287 -19.73 -23.31 5.20
CA ASP A 287 -19.84 -22.91 6.61
C ASP A 287 -18.71 -21.92 6.95
N VAL A 288 -19.09 -20.78 7.49
CA VAL A 288 -18.15 -19.76 7.97
C VAL A 288 -18.40 -19.52 9.46
N ALA A 289 -17.55 -20.09 10.30
CA ALA A 289 -17.63 -19.98 11.76
C ALA A 289 -19.05 -20.31 12.31
N GLY A 290 -19.65 -21.40 11.83
CA GLY A 290 -20.95 -21.91 12.26
C GLY A 290 -22.17 -21.33 11.54
N ASP A 291 -21.98 -20.33 10.66
CA ASP A 291 -23.05 -19.79 9.83
C ASP A 291 -22.96 -20.34 8.40
N LYS A 292 -24.07 -20.89 7.88
CA LYS A 292 -24.15 -21.29 6.46
C LYS A 292 -24.20 -20.06 5.57
N CYS A 293 -23.27 -19.98 4.64
CA CYS A 293 -23.11 -18.83 3.74
C CYS A 293 -23.04 -19.26 2.29
N VAL A 294 -23.54 -18.40 1.39
CA VAL A 294 -23.24 -18.48 -0.04
C VAL A 294 -21.89 -17.80 -0.28
N ASP A 295 -20.96 -18.52 -0.90
CA ASP A 295 -19.72 -17.97 -1.43
C ASP A 295 -20.00 -17.31 -2.78
N LEU A 296 -20.03 -15.99 -2.81
CA LEU A 296 -20.33 -15.17 -3.98
C LEU A 296 -19.05 -14.48 -4.47
N ALA A 297 -18.51 -14.94 -5.59
CA ALA A 297 -17.39 -14.27 -6.26
C ALA A 297 -17.87 -13.07 -7.08
N PHE A 298 -17.03 -12.04 -7.18
CA PHE A 298 -17.30 -10.89 -8.03
C PHE A 298 -16.03 -10.37 -8.70
N VAL A 299 -16.20 -9.82 -9.92
CA VAL A 299 -15.14 -9.20 -10.71
C VAL A 299 -15.67 -7.98 -11.43
N PRO A 300 -14.89 -6.93 -11.67
CA PRO A 300 -15.32 -5.77 -12.46
C PRO A 300 -15.64 -6.19 -13.90
N VAL A 301 -16.65 -5.56 -14.51
CA VAL A 301 -16.96 -5.75 -15.94
C VAL A 301 -15.79 -5.30 -16.82
N ASN A 302 -15.13 -4.20 -16.44
CA ASN A 302 -13.93 -3.69 -17.08
C ASN A 302 -12.73 -3.82 -16.12
N SER A 303 -11.74 -4.62 -16.49
CA SER A 303 -10.54 -4.89 -15.69
C SER A 303 -9.64 -3.68 -15.45
N GLN A 304 -9.80 -2.60 -16.20
CA GLN A 304 -9.04 -1.36 -16.03
C GLN A 304 -9.78 -0.32 -15.16
N SER A 305 -10.97 -0.66 -14.68
CA SER A 305 -11.74 0.22 -13.80
C SER A 305 -11.28 0.10 -12.35
N TYR A 306 -11.42 1.17 -11.59
CA TYR A 306 -11.20 1.15 -10.13
C TYR A 306 -12.32 0.35 -9.43
N GLY A 307 -12.19 -0.96 -9.49
CA GLY A 307 -13.04 -1.95 -8.85
C GLY A 307 -12.20 -3.08 -8.28
N PHE A 308 -12.78 -3.83 -7.36
CA PHE A 308 -12.13 -4.97 -6.72
C PHE A 308 -12.48 -6.28 -7.41
N THR A 309 -11.62 -7.25 -7.30
CA THR A 309 -11.99 -8.66 -7.42
C THR A 309 -12.09 -9.26 -6.03
N GLY A 310 -12.98 -10.24 -5.82
CA GLY A 310 -13.07 -10.81 -4.49
C GLY A 310 -14.23 -11.77 -4.27
N ARG A 311 -14.53 -11.99 -2.98
CA ARG A 311 -15.61 -12.86 -2.53
C ARG A 311 -16.40 -12.22 -1.40
N LEU A 312 -17.69 -12.51 -1.37
CA LEU A 312 -18.61 -12.18 -0.29
C LEU A 312 -19.20 -13.49 0.23
N TYR A 313 -19.20 -13.67 1.53
CA TYR A 313 -19.84 -14.80 2.21
C TYR A 313 -21.14 -14.28 2.85
N ILE A 314 -22.26 -14.65 2.25
CA ILE A 314 -23.59 -14.09 2.56
C ILE A 314 -24.39 -15.12 3.32
N THR A 315 -24.95 -14.76 4.48
CA THR A 315 -25.73 -15.67 5.33
C THR A 315 -27.01 -16.15 4.65
N LEU A 316 -27.39 -17.42 4.92
CA LEU A 316 -28.60 -18.05 4.41
C LEU A 316 -29.77 -18.02 5.41
N ASP A 317 -29.69 -17.17 6.44
CA ASP A 317 -30.70 -17.05 7.48
C ASP A 317 -31.86 -16.10 7.14
N GLY A 318 -31.91 -15.60 5.91
CA GLY A 318 -32.91 -14.64 5.43
C GLY A 318 -32.55 -13.17 5.69
N ASN A 319 -31.50 -12.88 6.44
CA ASN A 319 -31.03 -11.51 6.70
C ASN A 319 -30.09 -10.99 5.62
N TYR A 320 -29.57 -11.88 4.77
CA TYR A 320 -28.64 -11.53 3.68
C TYR A 320 -27.44 -10.72 4.17
N ALA A 321 -26.96 -11.00 5.37
CA ALA A 321 -25.82 -10.31 5.95
C ALA A 321 -24.51 -10.79 5.34
N VAL A 322 -23.53 -9.89 5.22
CA VAL A 322 -22.17 -10.24 4.82
C VAL A 322 -21.42 -10.70 6.06
N LYS A 323 -21.15 -12.00 6.17
CA LYS A 323 -20.39 -12.61 7.28
C LYS A 323 -18.89 -12.37 7.14
N LYS A 324 -18.39 -12.45 5.91
CA LYS A 324 -16.97 -12.25 5.57
C LYS A 324 -16.85 -11.72 4.16
N PHE A 325 -15.81 -10.94 3.90
CA PHE A 325 -15.43 -10.60 2.53
C PHE A 325 -13.92 -10.57 2.32
N LEU A 326 -13.54 -10.74 1.06
CA LEU A 326 -12.20 -10.56 0.56
C LEU A 326 -12.24 -9.58 -0.62
N LEU A 327 -11.46 -8.52 -0.55
CA LEU A 327 -11.25 -7.57 -1.64
C LEU A 327 -9.78 -7.64 -2.09
N ASN A 328 -9.55 -7.77 -3.39
CA ASN A 328 -8.22 -7.65 -3.98
C ASN A 328 -8.22 -6.56 -5.03
N THR A 329 -7.14 -5.80 -5.11
CA THR A 329 -6.93 -4.89 -6.23
C THR A 329 -6.56 -5.68 -7.47
N PRO A 330 -7.17 -5.41 -8.63
CA PRO A 330 -6.77 -6.03 -9.89
C PRO A 330 -5.34 -5.66 -10.26
N ALA A 331 -4.61 -6.61 -10.84
CA ALA A 331 -3.20 -6.44 -11.22
C ALA A 331 -2.95 -5.32 -12.26
N ASN A 332 -4.01 -4.89 -12.97
CA ASN A 332 -3.92 -3.90 -14.06
C ASN A 332 -4.13 -2.46 -13.61
N ILE A 333 -4.37 -2.22 -12.31
CA ILE A 333 -4.62 -0.89 -11.77
C ILE A 333 -3.32 -0.32 -11.23
N ASN A 334 -2.96 0.87 -11.69
CA ASN A 334 -1.82 1.59 -11.16
C ASN A 334 -2.21 2.31 -9.86
N LEU A 335 -1.74 1.81 -8.74
CA LEU A 335 -1.86 2.42 -7.42
C LEU A 335 -0.54 3.08 -6.97
N ASN A 336 0.13 3.77 -7.87
CA ASN A 336 1.42 4.41 -7.64
C ASN A 336 2.50 3.39 -7.18
N TRP A 337 2.87 3.41 -5.91
CA TRP A 337 3.90 2.57 -5.31
C TRP A 337 3.36 1.28 -4.66
N VAL A 338 2.02 1.06 -4.67
CA VAL A 338 1.39 -0.18 -4.22
C VAL A 338 1.29 -1.17 -5.38
N ASP A 339 1.88 -2.36 -5.22
CA ASP A 339 1.84 -3.44 -6.20
C ASP A 339 0.57 -4.28 -6.06
N LYS A 340 0.27 -4.68 -4.84
CA LYS A 340 -0.92 -5.49 -4.51
C LYS A 340 -1.49 -5.10 -3.18
N LEU A 341 -2.82 -5.13 -3.09
CA LEU A 341 -3.56 -4.91 -1.86
C LEU A 341 -4.65 -5.99 -1.73
N ARG A 342 -4.77 -6.57 -0.53
CA ARG A 342 -5.88 -7.44 -0.13
C ARG A 342 -6.45 -6.94 1.19
N ILE A 343 -7.77 -6.92 1.28
CA ILE A 343 -8.51 -6.59 2.50
C ILE A 343 -9.46 -7.73 2.79
N GLU A 344 -9.42 -8.24 4.00
CA GLU A 344 -10.32 -9.26 4.50
C GLU A 344 -11.00 -8.74 5.76
N GLN A 345 -12.32 -8.79 5.80
CA GLN A 345 -13.08 -8.47 7.01
C GLN A 345 -14.01 -9.62 7.36
N GLU A 346 -14.15 -9.86 8.66
CA GLU A 346 -15.05 -10.84 9.22
C GLU A 346 -15.93 -10.17 10.26
N PHE A 347 -17.24 -10.43 10.14
CA PHE A 347 -18.26 -9.86 11.03
C PHE A 347 -18.78 -10.94 11.98
N LYS A 348 -19.11 -10.54 13.20
CA LYS A 348 -19.80 -11.38 14.19
C LYS A 348 -21.19 -10.84 14.50
N ARG A 349 -22.10 -11.74 14.81
CA ARG A 349 -23.46 -11.38 15.23
C ARG A 349 -23.49 -11.25 16.75
N MET A 350 -24.00 -10.14 17.22
CA MET A 350 -24.20 -9.87 18.64
C MET A 350 -25.51 -10.53 19.12
N PRO A 351 -25.72 -10.71 20.45
CA PRO A 351 -26.95 -11.30 21.00
C PRO A 351 -28.23 -10.55 20.58
N ASP A 352 -28.15 -9.24 20.35
CA ASP A 352 -29.27 -8.41 19.87
C ASP A 352 -29.46 -8.49 18.35
N SER A 353 -28.80 -9.44 17.69
CA SER A 353 -28.78 -9.65 16.25
C SER A 353 -28.06 -8.60 15.41
N THR A 354 -27.37 -7.63 16.01
CA THR A 354 -26.54 -6.64 15.29
C THR A 354 -25.27 -7.30 14.76
N TRP A 355 -24.94 -7.01 13.50
CA TRP A 355 -23.66 -7.42 12.92
C TRP A 355 -22.59 -6.37 13.20
N VAL A 356 -21.44 -6.80 13.72
CA VAL A 356 -20.31 -5.93 14.06
C VAL A 356 -19.03 -6.49 13.46
N LEU A 357 -18.11 -5.62 13.09
CA LEU A 357 -16.79 -6.01 12.61
C LEU A 357 -16.03 -6.71 13.75
N ALA A 358 -15.55 -7.92 13.51
CA ALA A 358 -14.73 -8.67 14.47
C ALA A 358 -13.25 -8.58 14.13
N ASN A 359 -12.90 -8.87 12.88
CA ASN A 359 -11.53 -8.90 12.43
C ASN A 359 -11.38 -8.18 11.08
N GLU A 360 -10.27 -7.50 10.90
CA GLU A 360 -9.82 -6.99 9.60
C GLU A 360 -8.35 -7.31 9.42
N ASN A 361 -8.00 -7.83 8.24
CA ASN A 361 -6.64 -8.01 7.79
C ASN A 361 -6.44 -7.24 6.48
N THR A 362 -5.43 -6.38 6.46
CA THR A 362 -5.03 -5.65 5.27
C THR A 362 -3.60 -6.01 4.93
N TYR A 363 -3.40 -6.58 3.75
CA TYR A 363 -2.10 -7.00 3.23
C TYR A 363 -1.71 -6.10 2.06
N VAL A 364 -0.51 -5.56 2.11
CA VAL A 364 0.00 -4.65 1.07
C VAL A 364 1.41 -5.03 0.67
N ASN A 365 1.63 -5.23 -0.63
CA ASN A 365 2.97 -5.24 -1.20
C ASN A 365 3.22 -3.92 -1.89
N PHE A 366 4.37 -3.30 -1.61
CA PHE A 366 4.72 -2.01 -2.18
C PHE A 366 6.23 -1.84 -2.34
N TYR A 367 6.64 -0.84 -3.12
CA TYR A 367 8.04 -0.51 -3.33
C TYR A 367 8.25 1.00 -3.17
N ILE A 368 9.30 1.38 -2.45
CA ILE A 368 9.69 2.79 -2.30
C ILE A 368 10.28 3.30 -3.61
N VAL A 369 11.11 2.46 -4.25
CA VAL A 369 11.75 2.77 -5.55
C VAL A 369 11.54 1.58 -6.48
N LYS A 370 11.06 1.82 -7.70
CA LYS A 370 10.82 0.78 -8.71
C LYS A 370 12.14 0.03 -9.02
N GLY A 371 12.10 -1.30 -8.89
CA GLY A 371 13.27 -2.17 -9.05
C GLY A 371 14.11 -2.38 -7.79
N ALA A 372 13.75 -1.73 -6.66
CA ALA A 372 14.32 -2.02 -5.35
C ALA A 372 13.61 -3.21 -4.67
N GLN A 373 14.10 -3.60 -3.50
CA GLN A 373 13.48 -4.61 -2.65
C GLN A 373 12.05 -4.20 -2.30
N GLN A 374 11.08 -5.11 -2.51
CA GLN A 374 9.70 -4.90 -2.12
C GLN A 374 9.53 -4.92 -0.61
N LEU A 375 8.57 -4.15 -0.14
CA LEU A 375 8.10 -4.17 1.22
C LEU A 375 6.74 -4.87 1.28
N TYR A 376 6.54 -5.63 2.32
CA TYR A 376 5.29 -6.25 2.68
C TYR A 376 4.81 -5.65 4.00
N ALA A 377 3.57 -5.23 4.06
CA ALA A 377 2.94 -4.80 5.29
C ALA A 377 1.65 -5.58 5.53
N HIS A 378 1.44 -5.97 6.78
CA HIS A 378 0.24 -6.63 7.25
C HIS A 378 -0.30 -5.86 8.45
N GLN A 379 -1.48 -5.27 8.28
CA GLN A 379 -2.26 -4.73 9.39
C GLN A 379 -3.32 -5.74 9.79
N LEU A 380 -3.32 -6.10 11.06
CA LEU A 380 -4.39 -6.85 11.70
C LEU A 380 -5.12 -5.92 12.65
N ARG A 381 -6.44 -5.84 12.53
CA ARG A 381 -7.31 -5.17 13.49
C ARG A 381 -8.33 -6.17 14.03
N ASN A 382 -8.49 -6.17 15.34
CA ASN A 382 -9.48 -6.98 16.04
C ASN A 382 -10.32 -6.07 16.91
N PHE A 383 -11.65 -6.25 16.88
CA PHE A 383 -12.60 -5.42 17.60
C PHE A 383 -13.45 -6.26 18.54
N ASP A 384 -13.54 -5.79 19.77
CA ASP A 384 -14.32 -6.47 20.81
C ASP A 384 -15.00 -5.47 21.76
N LYS A 385 -15.69 -5.99 22.78
CA LYS A 385 -16.35 -5.21 23.84
C LYS A 385 -17.33 -4.16 23.30
N TYR A 386 -18.07 -4.50 22.24
CA TYR A 386 -19.08 -3.62 21.69
C TYR A 386 -20.18 -3.29 22.69
N GLN A 387 -20.53 -2.00 22.81
CA GLN A 387 -21.61 -1.49 23.63
C GLN A 387 -22.37 -0.44 22.83
N PHE A 388 -23.70 -0.47 22.89
CA PHE A 388 -24.58 0.43 22.12
C PHE A 388 -25.16 1.57 22.97
N ASP A 389 -24.74 1.67 24.22
CA ASP A 389 -25.03 2.77 25.14
C ASP A 389 -23.68 3.36 25.59
N VAL A 390 -23.31 4.49 25.02
CA VAL A 390 -22.02 5.14 25.28
C VAL A 390 -22.12 5.99 26.53
N GLN A 391 -21.50 5.52 27.61
CA GLN A 391 -21.43 6.30 28.84
C GLN A 391 -20.58 7.56 28.64
N ASN A 392 -21.06 8.69 29.20
CA ASN A 392 -20.39 10.01 29.08
C ASN A 392 -20.20 10.47 27.62
N ALA A 393 -21.12 10.12 26.72
CA ALA A 393 -21.06 10.43 25.30
C ALA A 393 -20.73 11.90 25.02
N ASP A 394 -21.40 12.86 25.69
CA ASP A 394 -21.16 14.30 25.48
C ASP A 394 -19.71 14.73 25.81
N SER A 395 -19.12 14.15 26.87
CA SER A 395 -17.73 14.43 27.23
C SER A 395 -16.77 13.87 26.16
N ILE A 396 -17.01 12.66 25.66
CA ILE A 396 -16.17 11.99 24.67
C ILE A 396 -16.26 12.71 23.33
N PHE A 397 -17.48 12.97 22.85
CA PHE A 397 -17.68 13.62 21.55
C PHE A 397 -17.37 15.13 21.58
N GLY A 398 -17.31 15.75 22.77
CA GLY A 398 -16.85 17.13 22.97
C GLY A 398 -15.34 17.33 22.88
N LEU A 399 -14.54 16.24 22.87
CA LEU A 399 -13.09 16.35 22.71
C LEU A 399 -12.71 16.96 21.36
N LEU A 400 -11.65 17.78 21.33
CA LEU A 400 -11.15 18.37 20.10
C LEU A 400 -10.38 17.35 19.26
N GLY A 401 -10.72 17.27 17.96
CA GLY A 401 -10.09 16.31 17.02
C GLY A 401 -10.66 14.88 17.12
N PRO A 402 -10.37 14.03 16.14
CA PRO A 402 -10.89 12.66 16.07
C PRO A 402 -10.11 11.65 16.91
N ILE A 403 -8.81 11.90 17.15
CA ILE A 403 -7.91 10.95 17.84
C ILE A 403 -7.32 11.62 19.07
N HIS A 404 -7.39 10.93 20.21
CA HIS A 404 -6.79 11.33 21.48
C HIS A 404 -5.87 10.23 21.97
N GLU A 405 -4.67 10.59 22.41
CA GLU A 405 -3.71 9.67 22.99
C GLU A 405 -3.60 9.96 24.50
N LEU A 406 -3.79 8.95 25.33
CA LEU A 406 -3.63 9.07 26.77
C LEU A 406 -2.13 9.31 27.10
N PRO A 407 -1.80 10.13 28.10
CA PRO A 407 -0.42 10.42 28.47
C PRO A 407 0.44 9.18 28.75
N GLU A 408 -0.18 8.14 29.29
CA GLU A 408 0.44 6.85 29.62
C GLU A 408 0.48 5.85 28.45
N ALA A 409 -0.07 6.17 27.28
CA ALA A 409 -0.21 5.22 26.16
C ALA A 409 1.11 4.57 25.74
N THR A 410 2.21 5.34 25.74
CA THR A 410 3.55 4.85 25.38
C THR A 410 4.35 4.26 26.54
N ALA A 411 3.84 4.36 27.78
CA ALA A 411 4.52 3.94 29.00
C ALA A 411 4.07 2.55 29.51
N GLN A 412 3.25 1.84 28.75
CA GLN A 412 2.72 0.54 29.15
C GLN A 412 3.79 -0.54 29.27
N THR A 413 3.69 -1.36 30.31
CA THR A 413 4.65 -2.42 30.63
C THR A 413 4.49 -3.67 29.74
N ASP A 414 5.51 -4.54 29.69
CA ASP A 414 5.41 -5.82 28.99
C ASP A 414 4.29 -6.71 29.56
N THR A 415 4.10 -6.67 30.88
CA THR A 415 3.00 -7.37 31.54
C THR A 415 1.64 -6.89 31.05
N PHE A 416 1.46 -5.59 30.86
CA PHE A 416 0.24 -5.04 30.27
C PHE A 416 -0.01 -5.64 28.88
N TRP A 417 0.99 -5.65 28.02
CA TRP A 417 0.88 -6.17 26.66
C TRP A 417 0.58 -7.68 26.62
N ILE A 418 1.17 -8.46 27.51
CA ILE A 418 0.90 -9.90 27.60
C ILE A 418 -0.59 -10.17 27.89
N HIS A 419 -1.23 -9.37 28.74
CA HIS A 419 -2.61 -9.59 29.17
C HIS A 419 -3.66 -8.92 28.26
N ASN A 420 -3.28 -7.85 27.55
CA ASN A 420 -4.24 -7.04 26.80
C ASN A 420 -4.12 -7.18 25.27
N ARG A 421 -3.18 -7.96 24.76
CA ARG A 421 -3.15 -8.31 23.33
C ARG A 421 -4.35 -9.18 22.99
N HIS A 422 -5.10 -8.80 21.97
CA HIS A 422 -6.16 -9.66 21.45
C HIS A 422 -5.58 -10.84 20.62
N VAL A 423 -4.45 -10.62 19.97
CA VAL A 423 -3.75 -11.62 19.15
C VAL A 423 -2.27 -11.66 19.55
N PRO A 424 -1.71 -12.85 19.88
CA PRO A 424 -0.30 -12.96 20.25
C PRO A 424 0.63 -12.57 19.08
N LEU A 425 1.82 -12.11 19.41
CA LEU A 425 2.88 -11.91 18.41
C LEU A 425 3.33 -13.28 17.85
N LYS A 426 3.64 -13.32 16.58
CA LYS A 426 4.31 -14.47 15.96
C LYS A 426 5.71 -14.63 16.55
N GLU A 427 6.28 -15.83 16.49
CA GLU A 427 7.62 -16.11 16.99
C GLU A 427 8.68 -15.15 16.44
N LYS A 428 8.64 -14.88 15.15
CA LYS A 428 9.61 -13.99 14.48
C LYS A 428 9.38 -12.51 14.78
N GLU A 429 8.12 -12.10 15.03
CA GLU A 429 7.80 -10.76 15.51
C GLU A 429 8.32 -10.54 16.94
N SER A 430 8.21 -11.55 17.81
CA SER A 430 8.74 -11.49 19.18
C SER A 430 10.27 -11.44 19.23
N ALA A 431 10.95 -12.02 18.25
CA ALA A 431 12.41 -12.05 18.14
C ALA A 431 13.01 -10.79 17.48
N LEU A 432 12.20 -9.78 17.18
CA LEU A 432 12.62 -8.58 16.44
C LEU A 432 13.73 -7.80 17.15
N ASP A 433 13.65 -7.64 18.46
CA ASP A 433 14.66 -6.91 19.23
C ASP A 433 16.04 -7.63 19.22
N ASP A 434 16.03 -8.98 19.26
CA ASP A 434 17.27 -9.78 19.11
C ASP A 434 17.84 -9.67 17.69
N LEU A 435 17.00 -9.76 16.66
CA LEU A 435 17.41 -9.51 15.28
C LEU A 435 18.10 -8.15 15.14
N LEU A 436 17.49 -7.08 15.66
CA LEU A 436 18.06 -5.73 15.58
C LEU A 436 19.37 -5.61 16.34
N ALA A 437 19.48 -6.24 17.52
CA ALA A 437 20.73 -6.29 18.29
C ALA A 437 21.86 -6.97 17.50
N GLN A 438 21.56 -8.03 16.77
CA GLN A 438 22.54 -8.70 15.89
C GLN A 438 22.86 -7.88 14.64
N LEU A 439 21.88 -7.26 14.00
CA LEU A 439 22.08 -6.39 12.83
C LEU A 439 22.99 -5.20 13.16
N ARG A 440 22.80 -4.55 14.32
CA ARG A 440 23.63 -3.41 14.78
C ARG A 440 25.10 -3.77 15.01
N LYS A 441 25.42 -5.05 15.25
CA LYS A 441 26.82 -5.54 15.33
C LYS A 441 27.51 -5.58 13.96
N VAL A 442 26.76 -5.52 12.86
CA VAL A 442 27.31 -5.54 11.50
C VAL A 442 27.53 -4.09 11.03
N PRO A 443 28.81 -3.62 10.85
CA PRO A 443 29.07 -2.23 10.47
C PRO A 443 28.39 -1.80 9.18
N ALA A 444 28.26 -2.71 8.21
CA ALA A 444 27.56 -2.46 6.95
C ALA A 444 26.07 -2.13 7.15
N PHE A 445 25.42 -2.70 8.15
CA PHE A 445 24.03 -2.40 8.49
C PHE A 445 23.87 -0.95 8.95
N ASN A 446 24.77 -0.47 9.79
CA ASN A 446 24.74 0.92 10.28
C ASN A 446 24.90 1.92 9.13
N VAL A 447 25.70 1.58 8.11
CA VAL A 447 25.83 2.41 6.88
C VAL A 447 24.52 2.38 6.09
N ILE A 448 23.90 1.21 5.92
CA ILE A 448 22.61 1.07 5.21
C ILE A 448 21.54 1.91 5.90
N ILE A 449 21.40 1.80 7.22
CA ILE A 449 20.39 2.54 7.98
C ILE A 449 20.62 4.04 7.87
N LYS A 450 21.85 4.52 8.05
CA LYS A 450 22.16 5.95 7.87
C LYS A 450 21.87 6.43 6.45
N THR A 451 22.17 5.63 5.44
CA THR A 451 21.86 5.97 4.04
C THR A 451 20.35 6.01 3.81
N ALA A 452 19.60 5.02 4.33
CA ALA A 452 18.15 5.00 4.26
C ALA A 452 17.53 6.20 4.98
N GLU A 453 18.01 6.54 6.17
CA GLU A 453 17.60 7.73 6.92
C GLU A 453 17.79 9.01 6.08
N ILE A 454 18.98 9.20 5.48
CA ILE A 454 19.26 10.36 4.62
C ILE A 454 18.35 10.38 3.39
N LEU A 455 18.05 9.22 2.78
CA LEU A 455 17.16 9.15 1.62
C LEU A 455 15.71 9.47 1.97
N ILE A 456 15.25 9.07 3.15
CA ILE A 456 13.89 9.30 3.63
C ILE A 456 13.72 10.73 4.13
N THR A 457 14.60 11.17 5.03
CA THR A 457 14.52 12.50 5.64
C THR A 457 15.02 13.60 4.72
N GLY A 458 15.95 13.25 3.86
CA GLY A 458 16.69 14.20 3.02
C GLY A 458 17.78 14.95 3.77
N TYR A 459 17.98 14.75 5.08
CA TYR A 459 18.89 15.55 5.88
C TYR A 459 20.04 14.72 6.45
N ILE A 460 21.22 15.37 6.55
CA ILE A 460 22.45 14.81 7.12
C ILE A 460 22.77 15.57 8.42
N PRO A 461 22.72 14.89 9.59
CA PRO A 461 23.13 15.50 10.85
C PRO A 461 24.61 15.91 10.83
N THR A 462 24.93 17.05 11.42
CA THR A 462 26.32 17.56 11.52
C THR A 462 27.16 16.78 12.53
N THR A 463 26.53 15.99 13.39
CA THR A 463 27.21 15.16 14.39
C THR A 463 26.92 13.67 14.12
N ALA A 464 27.83 12.80 14.54
CA ALA A 464 27.65 11.34 14.40
C ALA A 464 26.46 10.81 15.22
N ASP A 465 26.13 11.51 16.30
CA ASP A 465 24.97 11.27 17.16
C ASP A 465 23.87 12.28 16.79
N LYS A 466 22.80 11.83 16.18
CA LYS A 466 21.67 12.66 15.75
C LYS A 466 21.09 13.46 16.91
N ASP A 467 20.99 12.86 18.09
CA ASP A 467 20.40 13.49 19.28
C ASP A 467 21.22 14.68 19.78
N LYS A 468 22.41 14.92 19.25
CA LYS A 468 23.28 16.06 19.56
C LYS A 468 23.45 17.03 18.40
N SER A 469 22.92 16.72 17.23
CA SER A 469 23.04 17.60 16.08
C SER A 469 22.24 18.88 16.31
N LYS A 470 22.88 20.03 16.14
CA LYS A 470 22.26 21.36 16.25
C LYS A 470 21.84 21.93 14.91
N PHE A 471 22.39 21.37 13.84
CA PHE A 471 22.11 21.76 12.47
C PHE A 471 22.24 20.56 11.56
N ASP A 472 21.28 20.38 10.64
CA ASP A 472 21.26 19.31 9.65
C ASP A 472 21.34 19.88 8.24
N PHE A 473 22.24 19.32 7.42
CA PHE A 473 22.37 19.69 6.01
C PHE A 473 21.30 18.99 5.17
N GLY A 474 20.68 19.73 4.25
CA GLY A 474 19.69 19.17 3.32
C GLY A 474 18.69 20.21 2.82
N PRO A 475 17.61 19.78 2.18
CA PRO A 475 17.35 18.38 1.78
C PRO A 475 18.25 17.91 0.63
N MET A 476 18.86 16.73 0.79
CA MET A 476 19.85 16.17 -0.12
C MET A 476 19.26 15.77 -1.49
N ASN A 477 18.00 15.37 -1.51
CA ASN A 477 17.28 14.98 -2.72
C ASN A 477 17.07 16.15 -3.71
N THR A 478 17.25 17.39 -3.27
CA THR A 478 17.13 18.60 -4.08
C THR A 478 18.47 19.31 -4.32
N THR A 479 19.57 18.72 -3.84
CA THR A 479 20.93 19.29 -4.02
C THR A 479 21.29 19.45 -5.47
N PHE A 480 20.91 18.48 -6.31
CA PHE A 480 21.10 18.52 -7.75
C PHE A 480 19.77 18.32 -8.44
N SER A 481 19.43 19.21 -9.35
CA SER A 481 18.22 19.12 -10.17
C SER A 481 18.50 19.71 -11.56
N ALA A 482 17.61 19.42 -12.52
CA ALA A 482 17.69 20.02 -13.85
C ALA A 482 16.28 20.37 -14.33
N ASN A 483 16.13 21.55 -14.93
CA ASN A 483 14.92 21.98 -15.59
C ASN A 483 15.24 22.86 -16.79
N HIS A 484 14.27 23.11 -17.66
CA HIS A 484 14.49 23.86 -18.91
C HIS A 484 14.90 25.32 -18.70
N LEU A 485 14.51 25.95 -17.59
CA LEU A 485 14.79 27.36 -17.30
C LEU A 485 16.19 27.55 -16.72
N GLU A 486 16.55 26.74 -15.72
CA GLU A 486 17.77 26.87 -14.95
C GLU A 486 18.92 26.01 -15.50
N GLY A 487 18.58 25.04 -16.37
CA GLY A 487 19.52 23.99 -16.77
C GLY A 487 19.85 23.10 -15.56
N PHE A 488 21.13 22.84 -15.35
CA PHE A 488 21.61 22.16 -14.16
C PHE A 488 21.56 23.15 -12.96
N ARG A 489 20.99 22.73 -11.87
CA ARG A 489 20.84 23.50 -10.64
C ARG A 489 21.52 22.79 -9.48
N MET A 490 22.34 23.53 -8.74
CA MET A 490 22.91 23.13 -7.46
C MET A 490 22.22 23.88 -6.33
N ARG A 491 21.91 23.17 -5.26
CA ARG A 491 21.30 23.72 -4.05
C ARG A 491 22.04 23.24 -2.82
N VAL A 492 22.33 24.15 -1.89
CA VAL A 492 22.90 23.85 -0.57
C VAL A 492 22.03 24.50 0.48
N GLY A 493 21.59 23.74 1.46
CA GLY A 493 20.71 24.23 2.51
C GLY A 493 20.80 23.38 3.77
N GLY A 494 19.94 23.71 4.72
CA GLY A 494 19.83 22.98 5.96
C GLY A 494 18.83 23.59 6.91
N MET A 495 18.74 22.99 8.09
CA MET A 495 17.86 23.43 9.16
C MET A 495 18.49 23.27 10.54
N THR A 496 18.08 24.11 11.47
CA THR A 496 18.43 23.97 12.89
C THR A 496 17.51 22.92 13.53
N THR A 497 18.00 22.28 14.58
CA THR A 497 17.24 21.29 15.35
C THR A 497 16.86 21.82 16.73
N ALA A 498 16.01 21.10 17.44
CA ALA A 498 15.63 21.43 18.81
C ALA A 498 16.80 21.38 19.80
N ASN A 499 17.91 20.70 19.42
CA ASN A 499 19.15 20.71 20.22
C ASN A 499 19.86 22.09 20.22
N LEU A 500 19.55 22.94 19.24
CA LEU A 500 19.97 24.34 19.27
C LEU A 500 19.01 25.18 20.12
N ASN A 501 17.71 25.07 19.82
CA ASN A 501 16.63 25.69 20.58
C ASN A 501 15.31 24.93 20.36
N PRO A 502 14.59 24.51 21.42
CA PRO A 502 13.38 23.71 21.29
C PRO A 502 12.15 24.47 20.78
N HIS A 503 12.22 25.78 20.66
CA HIS A 503 11.14 26.65 20.20
C HIS A 503 11.46 27.41 18.91
N TRP A 504 12.73 27.71 18.63
CA TRP A 504 13.15 28.49 17.47
C TRP A 504 13.87 27.62 16.46
N PHE A 505 13.40 27.67 15.24
CA PHE A 505 13.96 26.89 14.12
C PHE A 505 14.26 27.82 12.95
N GLY A 506 15.47 27.71 12.44
CA GLY A 506 15.89 28.36 11.19
C GLY A 506 16.10 27.31 10.12
N SER A 507 15.55 27.50 8.93
CA SER A 507 15.84 26.68 7.78
C SER A 507 16.01 27.54 6.53
N GLY A 508 16.74 27.03 5.54
CA GLY A 508 16.92 27.77 4.30
C GLY A 508 17.90 27.11 3.35
N TYR A 509 18.05 27.72 2.18
CA TYR A 509 18.99 27.27 1.16
C TYR A 509 19.46 28.40 0.26
N LEU A 510 20.58 28.14 -0.41
CA LEU A 510 21.07 28.87 -1.56
C LEU A 510 21.09 27.92 -2.76
N ALA A 511 20.64 28.40 -3.93
CA ALA A 511 20.65 27.63 -5.15
C ALA A 511 21.16 28.48 -6.32
N TYR A 512 21.84 27.82 -7.27
CA TYR A 512 22.36 28.44 -8.48
C TYR A 512 22.02 27.61 -9.71
N GLY A 513 21.42 28.24 -10.71
CA GLY A 513 21.11 27.64 -12.00
C GLY A 513 22.17 28.03 -13.04
N VAL A 514 22.63 27.06 -13.81
CA VAL A 514 23.72 27.27 -14.80
C VAL A 514 23.24 28.08 -16.00
N ASN A 515 22.00 27.88 -16.47
CA ASN A 515 21.46 28.54 -17.65
C ASN A 515 21.03 30.00 -17.35
N ASP A 516 20.25 30.19 -16.27
CA ASP A 516 19.75 31.51 -15.91
C ASP A 516 20.76 32.35 -15.12
N ARG A 517 21.82 31.73 -14.62
CA ARG A 517 22.95 32.35 -13.89
C ARG A 517 22.49 33.21 -12.69
N LYS A 518 21.37 32.81 -12.06
CA LYS A 518 20.81 33.54 -10.93
C LYS A 518 21.02 32.78 -9.64
N LEU A 519 21.39 33.53 -8.59
CA LEU A 519 21.38 33.01 -7.23
C LEU A 519 19.96 33.11 -6.69
N LYS A 520 19.47 32.00 -6.16
CA LYS A 520 18.16 31.86 -5.54
C LYS A 520 18.34 31.49 -4.08
N TYR A 521 17.38 31.85 -3.25
CA TYR A 521 17.45 31.56 -1.83
C TYR A 521 16.07 31.38 -1.21
N ASN A 522 16.05 30.67 -0.11
CA ASN A 522 14.96 30.63 0.85
C ASN A 522 15.54 30.79 2.25
N ALA A 523 14.91 31.60 3.06
CA ALA A 523 15.20 31.74 4.48
C ALA A 523 13.87 31.69 5.24
N LYS A 524 13.76 30.76 6.17
CA LYS A 524 12.58 30.54 7.00
C LYS A 524 12.99 30.56 8.46
N LEU A 525 12.28 31.35 9.26
CA LEU A 525 12.38 31.38 10.72
C LEU A 525 11.04 30.96 11.31
N THR A 526 11.04 29.94 12.14
CA THR A 526 9.83 29.36 12.75
C THR A 526 9.92 29.44 14.26
N TYR A 527 8.87 29.94 14.89
CA TYR A 527 8.65 29.84 16.33
C TYR A 527 7.58 28.76 16.59
N SER A 528 7.91 27.75 17.38
CA SER A 528 6.97 26.73 17.83
C SER A 528 6.52 27.02 19.26
N VAL A 529 5.22 27.12 19.47
CA VAL A 529 4.62 27.31 20.80
C VAL A 529 4.92 26.10 21.69
N ASN A 530 4.88 24.90 21.12
CA ASN A 530 5.21 23.67 21.83
C ASN A 530 6.69 23.34 21.72
N LYS A 531 7.30 22.88 22.81
CA LYS A 531 8.66 22.33 22.77
C LYS A 531 8.72 21.15 21.83
N LYS A 532 9.68 21.16 20.92
CA LYS A 532 9.99 20.06 20.01
C LYS A 532 11.14 19.22 20.52
N LYS A 533 11.17 17.95 20.10
CA LYS A 533 12.26 17.02 20.45
C LYS A 533 13.41 17.10 19.44
N TYR A 534 13.11 17.28 18.15
CA TYR A 534 14.12 17.34 17.11
C TYR A 534 13.87 18.44 16.08
N HIS A 535 12.70 18.49 15.39
CA HIS A 535 12.44 19.52 14.38
C HIS A 535 11.04 20.14 14.46
N GLU A 536 10.83 21.25 13.73
CA GLU A 536 9.62 22.09 13.80
C GLU A 536 8.32 21.36 13.41
N GLY A 537 8.39 20.31 12.57
CA GLY A 537 7.23 19.59 12.05
C GLY A 537 6.65 18.51 12.97
N GLU A 538 7.27 18.28 14.15
CA GLU A 538 6.74 17.28 15.10
C GLU A 538 5.38 17.69 15.65
N SER A 539 4.48 16.71 15.80
CA SER A 539 3.17 16.93 16.43
C SER A 539 3.29 17.16 17.95
N PRO A 540 2.40 18.00 18.54
CA PRO A 540 1.41 18.86 17.90
C PRO A 540 2.06 20.07 17.23
N VAL A 541 1.61 20.44 16.01
CA VAL A 541 2.16 21.56 15.25
C VAL A 541 1.38 22.84 15.58
N ASN A 542 2.02 23.75 16.34
CA ASN A 542 1.56 25.10 16.62
C ASN A 542 2.71 26.07 16.33
N ASN A 543 2.88 26.44 15.08
CA ASN A 543 4.03 27.18 14.60
C ASN A 543 3.64 28.52 13.97
N ILE A 544 4.47 29.54 14.19
CA ILE A 544 4.42 30.81 13.46
C ILE A 544 5.72 30.92 12.67
N SER A 545 5.62 31.10 11.35
CA SER A 545 6.78 31.14 10.47
C SER A 545 6.83 32.43 9.66
N ALA A 546 8.03 33.00 9.55
CA ALA A 546 8.36 34.07 8.60
C ALA A 546 9.25 33.47 7.50
N ILE A 547 8.88 33.69 6.25
CA ILE A 547 9.59 33.12 5.10
C ILE A 547 9.92 34.24 4.13
N GLN A 548 11.19 34.30 3.69
CA GLN A 548 11.62 35.13 2.57
C GLN A 548 12.24 34.21 1.50
N GLU A 549 11.74 34.29 0.27
CA GLU A 549 12.13 33.42 -0.78
C GLU A 549 12.26 34.14 -2.11
N TYR A 550 13.27 33.76 -2.88
CA TYR A 550 13.45 34.11 -4.29
C TYR A 550 13.84 32.84 -5.05
N ASP A 551 12.87 32.22 -5.73
CA ASP A 551 13.07 30.98 -6.46
C ASP A 551 12.16 30.90 -7.70
N VAL A 552 12.37 29.88 -8.53
CA VAL A 552 11.55 29.56 -9.70
C VAL A 552 10.64 28.39 -9.37
N TYR A 553 9.34 28.61 -9.49
CA TYR A 553 8.33 27.57 -9.32
C TYR A 553 7.73 27.16 -10.66
N THR A 554 7.49 25.86 -10.83
CA THR A 554 6.61 25.40 -11.89
C THR A 554 5.15 25.53 -11.41
N PRO A 555 4.22 25.97 -12.29
CA PRO A 555 2.80 26.15 -11.88
C PRO A 555 2.17 24.92 -11.25
N VAL A 556 2.57 23.72 -11.68
CA VAL A 556 2.05 22.43 -11.15
C VAL A 556 2.47 22.20 -9.71
N SER A 557 3.72 22.50 -9.36
CA SER A 557 4.20 22.36 -7.97
C SER A 557 3.51 23.35 -7.03
N TYR A 558 3.23 24.57 -7.51
CA TYR A 558 2.60 25.61 -6.71
C TYR A 558 1.12 25.34 -6.40
N THR A 559 0.37 24.78 -7.35
CA THR A 559 -1.04 24.43 -7.13
C THR A 559 -1.22 23.28 -6.15
N HIS A 560 -0.32 22.29 -6.15
CA HIS A 560 -0.38 21.19 -5.17
C HIS A 560 -0.01 21.64 -3.76
N LEU A 561 1.00 22.46 -3.58
CA LEU A 561 1.39 22.98 -2.27
C LEU A 561 0.30 23.87 -1.66
N ARG A 562 -0.35 24.73 -2.44
CA ARG A 562 -1.45 25.59 -1.93
C ARG A 562 -2.74 24.83 -1.65
N ALA A 563 -3.04 23.76 -2.36
CA ALA A 563 -4.22 22.95 -2.06
C ALA A 563 -4.12 22.27 -0.67
N HIS A 564 -2.92 22.00 -0.19
CA HIS A 564 -2.69 21.50 1.19
C HIS A 564 -2.68 22.62 2.25
N GLU A 565 -2.30 23.86 1.89
CA GLU A 565 -2.25 24.98 2.84
C GLU A 565 -3.62 25.66 3.03
N THR A 566 -4.49 25.67 2.03
CA THR A 566 -5.84 26.28 2.14
C THR A 566 -6.85 25.45 2.92
N GLY A 567 -6.58 24.19 3.22
CA GLY A 567 -7.39 23.36 4.12
C GLY A 567 -7.23 23.69 5.61
N ALA A 568 -6.28 24.54 5.99
CA ALA A 568 -5.97 24.87 7.39
C ALA A 568 -6.51 26.25 7.85
N TYR A 569 -7.25 26.97 7.01
CA TYR A 569 -7.71 28.33 7.29
C TYR A 569 -9.23 28.54 7.14
N LEU A 570 -10.07 27.52 7.40
CA LEU A 570 -11.51 27.71 7.61
C LEU A 570 -12.01 26.91 8.79
#